data_0a6a47ad0009a69e6d228a9124420910
#
_entry.id   0a6a47ad0009a69e6d228a9124420910
#
_cell.length_a   1.000
_cell.length_b   1.000
_cell.length_c   1.000
_cell.angle_alpha   90.00
_cell.angle_beta   90.00
_cell.angle_gamma   90.00
#
_symmetry.space_group_name_H-M   'P 1'
#
loop_
_entity.id
_entity.type
_entity.pdbx_description
1 polymer ?
#
loop_
_entity_poly.entity_id
_entity_poly.type
_entity_poly.pdbx_seq_one_letter_code
_entity_poly.pdbx_strand_id
1 'polypeptide(L)'
;MGEPYLLDLGAKAMMTSDDTGMTVHYWLAPRSSVFKTGHIMANSVGVIDSSYRGPLKAPVVAVKDGATGFKAGERHFQILAPDMGYIREIKKLETLPETVRGSGGFGSTGR
;
A
#
# COMPACT_ATOMS: atom_id res chain seq x y z
N MET A 1 21.39 -0.76 -9.48
CA MET A 1 20.64 0.06 -8.52
C MET A 1 20.06 1.24 -9.25
N GLY A 2 18.95 1.72 -8.84
CA GLY A 2 18.24 2.73 -9.59
C GLY A 2 17.59 3.77 -8.71
N GLU A 3 16.88 4.68 -9.38
CA GLU A 3 16.06 5.65 -8.70
C GLU A 3 14.82 4.98 -8.12
N PRO A 4 14.36 5.40 -6.93
CA PRO A 4 13.07 4.95 -6.43
C PRO A 4 11.94 5.39 -7.37
N TYR A 5 10.92 4.56 -7.48
CA TYR A 5 9.73 4.91 -8.24
C TYR A 5 8.48 4.39 -7.53
N LEU A 6 7.33 4.97 -7.87
CA LEU A 6 6.05 4.54 -7.30
C LEU A 6 5.44 3.46 -8.18
N LEU A 7 5.31 2.27 -7.63
CA LEU A 7 4.66 1.15 -8.30
C LEU A 7 3.17 1.21 -7.96
N ASP A 8 2.33 1.40 -8.98
CA ASP A 8 0.88 1.39 -8.80
C ASP A 8 0.41 -0.05 -8.63
N LEU A 9 -0.25 -0.35 -7.52
CA LEU A 9 -0.68 -1.70 -7.20
C LEU A 9 -2.04 -2.04 -7.80
N GLY A 10 -2.69 -1.10 -8.48
CA GLY A 10 -3.94 -1.35 -9.20
C GLY A 10 -5.16 -1.45 -8.31
N ALA A 11 -5.12 -0.92 -7.09
CA ALA A 11 -6.21 -1.04 -6.15
C ALA A 11 -6.33 0.22 -5.31
N LYS A 12 -7.56 0.46 -4.84
CA LYS A 12 -7.87 1.44 -3.81
C LYS A 12 -8.49 0.68 -2.65
N ALA A 13 -8.32 1.18 -1.43
CA ALA A 13 -8.83 0.47 -0.27
C ALA A 13 -9.14 1.43 0.87
N MET A 14 -9.93 0.95 1.80
CA MET A 14 -10.07 1.53 3.13
C MET A 14 -10.27 0.40 4.11
N MET A 15 -9.95 0.65 5.37
CA MET A 15 -10.09 -0.34 6.42
C MET A 15 -10.96 0.22 7.54
N THR A 16 -11.88 -0.59 8.03
CA THR A 16 -12.76 -0.20 9.14
C THR A 16 -12.54 -1.13 10.32
N SER A 17 -12.68 -0.58 11.52
CA SER A 17 -12.67 -1.36 12.76
C SER A 17 -14.04 -1.97 12.99
N ASP A 18 -14.09 -3.26 13.32
CA ASP A 18 -15.34 -3.92 13.71
C ASP A 18 -15.90 -3.33 15.01
N ASP A 19 -15.02 -2.91 15.91
CA ASP A 19 -15.44 -2.43 17.23
C ASP A 19 -16.15 -1.09 17.14
N THR A 20 -15.68 -0.20 16.28
CA THR A 20 -16.19 1.17 16.21
C THR A 20 -16.93 1.49 14.94
N GLY A 21 -16.73 0.69 13.88
CA GLY A 21 -17.25 1.00 12.55
C GLY A 21 -16.52 2.14 11.86
N MET A 22 -15.51 2.71 12.49
CA MET A 22 -14.76 3.84 11.92
C MET A 22 -13.60 3.36 11.08
N THR A 23 -13.20 4.21 10.11
CA THR A 23 -12.00 3.92 9.32
C THR A 23 -10.76 4.07 10.18
N VAL A 24 -9.79 3.21 9.91
CA VAL A 24 -8.52 3.19 10.64
C VAL A 24 -7.35 3.25 9.65
N HIS A 25 -6.20 3.70 10.13
CA HIS A 25 -4.96 3.59 9.37
C HIS A 25 -4.58 2.13 9.25
N TYR A 26 -3.81 1.79 8.23
CA TYR A 26 -3.33 0.41 8.07
C TYR A 26 -1.96 0.43 7.40
N TRP A 27 -1.32 -0.73 7.37
CA TRP A 27 0.04 -0.87 6.84
C TRP A 27 -0.01 -1.41 5.41
N LEU A 28 0.86 -0.88 4.58
CA LEU A 28 1.20 -1.49 3.30
C LEU A 28 2.65 -1.96 3.41
N ALA A 29 2.87 -3.24 3.28
CA ALA A 29 4.18 -3.84 3.51
C ALA A 29 4.58 -4.74 2.35
N PRO A 30 5.88 -4.97 2.14
CA PRO A 30 6.31 -5.97 1.19
C PRO A 30 6.08 -7.36 1.76
N ARG A 31 5.76 -8.30 0.89
CA ARG A 31 5.77 -9.71 1.24
C ARG A 31 7.19 -10.24 1.10
N SER A 32 7.44 -11.42 1.70
CA SER A 32 8.76 -12.02 1.64
C SER A 32 9.25 -12.26 0.21
N SER A 33 8.33 -12.42 -0.75
CA SER A 33 8.67 -12.65 -2.15
C SER A 33 9.31 -11.44 -2.83
N VAL A 34 9.21 -10.25 -2.25
CA VAL A 34 9.75 -9.05 -2.87
C VAL A 34 11.27 -9.13 -3.06
N PHE A 35 11.97 -9.83 -2.17
CA PHE A 35 13.43 -9.96 -2.30
C PHE A 35 13.85 -10.64 -3.60
N LYS A 36 12.98 -11.51 -4.16
CA LYS A 36 13.27 -12.22 -5.41
C LYS A 36 13.32 -11.29 -6.61
N THR A 37 12.70 -10.12 -6.51
CA THR A 37 12.70 -9.14 -7.60
C THR A 37 13.96 -8.28 -7.62
N GLY A 38 14.78 -8.36 -6.58
CA GLY A 38 15.92 -7.46 -6.42
C GLY A 38 15.55 -6.06 -6.02
N HIS A 39 14.35 -5.89 -5.48
CA HIS A 39 13.84 -4.60 -5.02
C HIS A 39 13.58 -4.61 -3.53
N ILE A 40 13.52 -3.42 -2.95
CA ILE A 40 12.99 -3.20 -1.60
C ILE A 40 11.95 -2.07 -1.67
N MET A 41 11.09 -1.99 -0.66
CA MET A 41 10.29 -0.79 -0.47
C MET A 41 11.20 0.31 0.06
N ALA A 42 11.21 1.44 -0.63
CA ALA A 42 12.12 2.55 -0.29
C ALA A 42 11.79 3.18 1.05
N ASN A 43 10.55 3.04 1.52
CA ASN A 43 10.11 3.54 2.83
C ASN A 43 10.00 2.43 3.89
N SER A 44 10.56 1.27 3.64
CA SER A 44 10.48 0.07 4.48
C SER A 44 9.07 -0.50 4.53
N VAL A 45 8.14 0.19 5.19
CA VAL A 45 6.70 -0.09 5.17
C VAL A 45 5.97 1.23 5.07
N GLY A 46 4.78 1.21 4.50
CA GLY A 46 3.95 2.39 4.38
C GLY A 46 2.81 2.39 5.39
N VAL A 47 2.49 3.55 5.92
CA VAL A 47 1.28 3.74 6.71
C VAL A 47 0.27 4.43 5.79
N ILE A 48 -0.86 3.79 5.58
CA ILE A 48 -1.93 4.36 4.77
C ILE A 48 -2.90 5.06 5.69
N ASP A 49 -3.07 6.36 5.48
CA ASP A 49 -3.97 7.17 6.29
C ASP A 49 -5.41 6.70 6.13
N SER A 50 -6.17 6.72 7.21
CA SER A 50 -7.57 6.27 7.22
C SER A 50 -8.46 7.03 6.25
N SER A 51 -8.08 8.23 5.86
CA SER A 51 -8.84 9.07 4.93
C SER A 51 -8.34 9.01 3.48
N TYR A 52 -7.27 8.27 3.21
CA TYR A 52 -6.72 8.19 1.86
C TYR A 52 -7.61 7.31 0.98
N ARG A 53 -7.99 7.81 -0.19
CA ARG A 53 -8.85 7.09 -1.15
C ARG A 53 -8.23 6.95 -2.53
N GLY A 54 -6.97 7.31 -2.66
CA GLY A 54 -6.26 7.18 -3.93
C GLY A 54 -5.75 5.77 -4.18
N PRO A 55 -5.14 5.55 -5.35
CA PRO A 55 -4.52 4.26 -5.65
C PRO A 55 -3.43 3.92 -4.65
N LEU A 56 -3.36 2.65 -4.26
CA LEU A 56 -2.26 2.16 -3.43
C LEU A 56 -1.01 2.08 -4.29
N LYS A 57 0.06 2.69 -3.82
CA LYS A 57 1.35 2.69 -4.51
C LYS A 57 2.45 2.32 -3.54
N ALA A 58 3.39 1.52 -4.03
CA ALA A 58 4.55 1.15 -3.24
C ALA A 58 5.77 1.86 -3.81
N PRO A 59 6.46 2.70 -3.03
CA PRO A 59 7.74 3.24 -3.47
C PRO A 59 8.78 2.12 -3.40
N VAL A 60 9.38 1.81 -4.53
CA VAL A 60 10.34 0.70 -4.63
C VAL A 60 11.62 1.17 -5.28
N VAL A 61 12.70 0.48 -4.98
CA VAL A 61 14.00 0.75 -5.57
C VAL A 61 14.73 -0.56 -5.79
N ALA A 62 15.37 -0.69 -6.95
CA ALA A 62 16.21 -1.83 -7.25
C ALA A 62 17.50 -1.74 -6.44
N VAL A 63 17.88 -2.83 -5.78
CA VAL A 63 19.08 -2.88 -4.93
C VAL A 63 20.16 -3.80 -5.47
N LYS A 64 19.96 -4.35 -6.66
CA LYS A 64 20.98 -5.13 -7.34
C LYS A 64 20.85 -4.98 -8.85
N ASP A 65 21.93 -5.22 -9.57
CA ASP A 65 21.91 -5.28 -11.01
C ASP A 65 21.11 -6.49 -11.49
N GLY A 66 20.41 -6.34 -12.60
CA GLY A 66 19.58 -7.42 -13.12
C GLY A 66 18.30 -7.66 -12.36
N ALA A 67 17.89 -6.69 -11.51
CA ALA A 67 16.61 -6.79 -10.83
C ALA A 67 15.48 -6.90 -11.86
N THR A 68 14.55 -7.82 -11.62
CA THR A 68 13.39 -8.00 -12.48
C THR A 68 12.33 -6.97 -12.14
N GLY A 69 11.52 -6.59 -13.12
CA GLY A 69 10.38 -5.73 -12.86
C GLY A 69 9.24 -6.50 -12.20
N PHE A 70 8.21 -5.75 -11.86
CA PHE A 70 6.98 -6.32 -11.31
C PHE A 70 5.98 -6.55 -12.43
N LYS A 71 5.25 -7.65 -12.37
CA LYS A 71 4.25 -8.01 -13.37
C LYS A 71 2.87 -8.04 -12.74
N ALA A 72 1.86 -7.66 -13.53
CA ALA A 72 0.47 -7.74 -13.08
C ALA A 72 0.13 -9.16 -12.64
N GLY A 73 -0.62 -9.28 -11.55
CA GLY A 73 -1.02 -10.56 -10.99
C GLY A 73 -0.04 -11.17 -10.01
N GLU A 74 1.18 -10.65 -9.91
CA GLU A 74 2.12 -11.11 -8.90
C GLU A 74 1.77 -10.55 -7.53
N ARG A 75 2.10 -11.30 -6.48
CA ARG A 75 1.72 -10.97 -5.10
C ARG A 75 2.96 -10.64 -4.28
N HIS A 76 3.41 -9.39 -4.36
CA HIS A 76 4.62 -8.96 -3.68
C HIS A 76 4.37 -7.98 -2.53
N PHE A 77 3.14 -7.54 -2.36
CA PHE A 77 2.77 -6.56 -1.33
C PHE A 77 1.53 -7.04 -0.58
N GLN A 78 1.33 -6.49 0.62
CA GLN A 78 0.23 -6.92 1.48
C GLN A 78 -0.25 -5.77 2.34
N ILE A 79 -1.52 -5.82 2.69
CA ILE A 79 -2.13 -4.89 3.65
C ILE A 79 -2.20 -5.61 5.00
N LEU A 80 -1.83 -4.89 6.05
CA LEU A 80 -1.85 -5.41 7.41
C LEU A 80 -2.72 -4.51 8.28
N ALA A 81 -3.50 -5.11 9.17
CA ALA A 81 -4.29 -4.37 10.16
C ALA A 81 -3.36 -3.59 11.10
N PRO A 82 -3.86 -2.48 11.71
CA PRO A 82 -3.02 -1.65 12.57
C PRO A 82 -2.30 -2.41 13.68
N ASP A 83 -2.97 -3.39 14.28
CA ASP A 83 -2.44 -4.20 15.38
C ASP A 83 -1.84 -5.53 14.90
N MET A 84 -1.68 -5.70 13.58
CA MET A 84 -1.25 -6.95 12.96
C MET A 84 -2.25 -8.10 13.16
N GLY A 85 -3.46 -7.75 13.55
CA GLY A 85 -4.50 -8.73 13.83
C GLY A 85 -5.18 -9.25 12.56
N TYR A 86 -6.17 -10.05 12.79
CA TYR A 86 -6.92 -10.73 11.74
C TYR A 86 -7.83 -9.75 10.99
N ILE A 87 -7.80 -9.81 9.67
CA ILE A 87 -8.75 -9.08 8.83
C ILE A 87 -9.92 -10.01 8.58
N ARG A 88 -11.06 -9.70 9.19
CA ARG A 88 -12.19 -10.59 9.22
C ARG A 88 -12.89 -10.72 7.86
N GLU A 89 -12.98 -9.63 7.12
CA GLU A 89 -13.77 -9.60 5.89
C GLU A 89 -13.20 -8.61 4.89
N ILE A 90 -13.26 -8.96 3.61
CA ILE A 90 -12.91 -8.05 2.52
C ILE A 90 -14.15 -7.90 1.65
N LYS A 91 -14.60 -6.64 1.49
CA LYS A 91 -15.74 -6.32 0.64
C LYS A 91 -15.25 -5.59 -0.60
N LYS A 92 -15.75 -6.01 -1.74
CA LYS A 92 -15.47 -5.36 -3.02
C LYS A 92 -16.54 -4.32 -3.28
N LEU A 93 -16.12 -3.06 -3.49
CA LEU A 93 -17.04 -1.96 -3.76
C LEU A 93 -16.72 -1.36 -5.12
N GLU A 94 -17.72 -0.85 -5.82
CA GLU A 94 -17.50 -0.14 -7.08
C GLU A 94 -16.77 1.18 -6.86
N THR A 95 -17.12 1.89 -5.79
CA THR A 95 -16.47 3.14 -5.40
C THR A 95 -16.32 3.16 -3.89
N LEU A 96 -15.31 3.87 -3.41
CA LEU A 96 -15.10 4.10 -1.99
C LEU A 96 -15.71 5.44 -1.58
N PRO A 97 -16.19 5.56 -0.33
CA PRO A 97 -16.64 6.84 0.18
C PRO A 97 -15.53 7.90 0.09
N GLU A 98 -15.89 9.10 -0.33
CA GLU A 98 -14.95 10.20 -0.47
C GLU A 98 -14.55 10.76 0.90
N THR A 99 -13.39 11.40 0.92
CA THR A 99 -12.87 12.09 2.09
C THR A 99 -12.24 13.41 1.65
N VAL A 100 -11.97 14.27 2.61
CA VAL A 100 -11.31 15.57 2.34
C VAL A 100 -9.93 15.33 1.72
N ARG A 101 -9.19 14.32 2.17
CA ARG A 101 -7.87 14.01 1.61
C ARG A 101 -7.97 13.43 0.20
N GLY A 102 -8.99 12.59 -0.02
CA GLY A 102 -9.17 11.91 -1.29
C GLY A 102 -7.93 11.11 -1.68
N SER A 103 -7.32 11.46 -2.81
CA SER A 103 -6.12 10.78 -3.32
C SER A 103 -4.82 11.49 -2.98
N GLY A 104 -4.85 12.53 -2.14
CA GLY A 104 -3.62 13.19 -1.72
C GLY A 104 -2.71 12.27 -0.92
N GLY A 105 -1.41 12.36 -1.13
CA GLY A 105 -0.45 11.53 -0.43
C GLY A 105 0.97 11.89 -0.85
N PHE A 106 1.97 11.15 -0.36
CA PHE A 106 3.36 11.29 -0.76
C PHE A 106 3.84 12.74 -0.78
N GLY A 107 3.59 13.48 0.33
CA GLY A 107 4.02 14.86 0.46
C GLY A 107 3.03 15.89 -0.04
N SER A 108 1.86 15.49 -0.53
CA SER A 108 0.85 16.43 -1.03
C SER A 108 0.36 17.41 0.05
N THR A 109 0.53 17.06 1.32
CA THR A 109 0.15 17.92 2.45
C THR A 109 1.24 18.88 2.86
N GLY A 110 2.39 18.86 2.22
CA GLY A 110 3.51 19.73 2.54
C GLY A 110 4.32 19.27 3.74
N ARG A 111 4.20 18.05 4.12
CA ARG A 111 4.92 17.52 5.28
C ARG A 111 5.77 16.34 4.92
#